data_5d2a5e82c96ca5fb96036a2a47109841
#
_entry.id   5d2a5e82c96ca5fb96036a2a47109841
#
_cell.length_a   1.000
_cell.length_b   1.000
_cell.length_c   1.000
_cell.angle_alpha   90.00
_cell.angle_beta   90.00
_cell.angle_gamma   90.00
#
_symmetry.space_group_name_H-M   'P 1'
#
loop_
_entity.id
_entity.type
_entity.pdbx_description
1 polymer ?
#
loop_
_entity_poly.entity_id
_entity_poly.type
_entity_poly.pdbx_seq_one_letter_code
_entity_poly.pdbx_strand_id
1 'polypeptide(L)'
;VFQLIDLLKALYAHDCRFVVCGGVACVLQGVERATYDLDVLVVMEPDNLQKVLCTAAGLELVPRIPQPAEQLLDPELRQKWKEDKNALVYTFASHNSPLQLDILLDYPISFDDLMQRADLIDIDGCLIPVSSKEDLLTIKKAIEPPRTKDRIDIEELEALLAEEQQTG
;
A
#
# COMPACT_ATOMS: atom_id res chain seq x y z
N VAL A 1 -9.06 -19.58 -0.96
CA VAL A 1 -8.15 -18.61 -1.58
C VAL A 1 -8.42 -17.26 -0.94
N PHE A 2 -7.43 -16.68 -0.28
CA PHE A 2 -7.54 -15.35 0.33
C PHE A 2 -7.61 -14.28 -0.78
N GLN A 3 -8.43 -13.26 -0.53
CA GLN A 3 -8.63 -12.14 -1.44
C GLN A 3 -8.04 -10.85 -0.85
N LEU A 4 -7.99 -9.80 -1.65
CA LEU A 4 -7.52 -8.48 -1.24
C LEU A 4 -8.25 -7.95 0.01
N ILE A 5 -9.58 -8.13 0.05
CA ILE A 5 -10.41 -7.72 1.20
C ILE A 5 -10.02 -8.49 2.47
N ASP A 6 -9.71 -9.78 2.37
CA ASP A 6 -9.26 -10.59 3.52
C ASP A 6 -7.95 -10.04 4.10
N LEU A 7 -7.03 -9.63 3.21
CA LEU A 7 -5.75 -9.03 3.62
C LEU A 7 -5.94 -7.69 4.33
N LEU A 8 -6.78 -6.80 3.78
CA LEU A 8 -7.09 -5.51 4.39
C LEU A 8 -7.73 -5.68 5.78
N LYS A 9 -8.70 -6.59 5.89
CA LYS A 9 -9.38 -6.91 7.16
C LYS A 9 -8.42 -7.55 8.17
N ALA A 10 -7.50 -8.40 7.72
CA ALA A 10 -6.50 -9.01 8.60
C ALA A 10 -5.49 -7.99 9.14
N LEU A 11 -5.00 -7.06 8.30
CA LEU A 11 -4.15 -5.96 8.75
C LEU A 11 -4.86 -5.09 9.79
N TYR A 12 -6.13 -4.77 9.57
CA TYR A 12 -6.97 -4.03 10.52
C TYR A 12 -7.17 -4.80 11.83
N ALA A 13 -7.54 -6.08 11.75
CA ALA A 13 -7.82 -6.92 12.93
C ALA A 13 -6.59 -7.16 13.81
N HIS A 14 -5.40 -7.17 13.24
CA HIS A 14 -4.13 -7.27 13.97
C HIS A 14 -3.62 -5.91 14.46
N ASP A 15 -4.42 -4.86 14.35
CA ASP A 15 -4.03 -3.51 14.76
C ASP A 15 -2.69 -3.07 14.16
N CYS A 16 -2.50 -3.37 12.86
CA CYS A 16 -1.36 -2.86 12.11
C CYS A 16 -1.55 -1.37 11.83
N ARG A 17 -0.48 -0.60 11.97
CA ARG A 17 -0.45 0.82 11.58
C ARG A 17 0.03 0.93 10.14
N PHE A 18 -0.90 1.18 9.23
CA PHE A 18 -0.66 1.23 7.78
C PHE A 18 -1.55 2.26 7.09
N VAL A 19 -1.16 2.68 5.89
CA VAL A 19 -1.99 3.42 4.94
C VAL A 19 -1.92 2.71 3.60
N VAL A 20 -3.07 2.48 2.99
CA VAL A 20 -3.16 1.90 1.64
C VAL A 20 -2.73 2.93 0.60
N CYS A 21 -1.83 2.53 -0.28
CA CYS A 21 -1.27 3.34 -1.35
C CYS A 21 -1.49 2.69 -2.72
N GLY A 22 -0.91 3.26 -3.74
CA GLY A 22 -0.82 2.64 -5.06
C GLY A 22 -2.14 2.36 -5.75
N GLY A 23 -2.19 1.23 -6.44
CA GLY A 23 -3.33 0.88 -7.29
C GLY A 23 -4.61 0.55 -6.52
N VAL A 24 -4.49 -0.15 -5.40
CA VAL A 24 -5.65 -0.47 -4.54
C VAL A 24 -6.25 0.78 -3.94
N ALA A 25 -5.41 1.74 -3.51
CA ALA A 25 -5.90 3.03 -3.03
C ALA A 25 -6.69 3.77 -4.11
N CYS A 26 -6.20 3.80 -5.37
CA CYS A 26 -6.94 4.39 -6.48
C CYS A 26 -8.33 3.75 -6.65
N VAL A 27 -8.41 2.42 -6.62
CA VAL A 27 -9.69 1.69 -6.74
C VAL A 27 -10.62 2.02 -5.57
N LEU A 28 -10.11 2.04 -4.35
CA LEU A 28 -10.90 2.40 -3.15
C LEU A 28 -11.36 3.86 -3.17
N GLN A 29 -10.64 4.73 -3.85
CA GLN A 29 -11.02 6.13 -4.09
C GLN A 29 -11.99 6.33 -5.27
N GLY A 30 -12.32 5.27 -6.01
CA GLY A 30 -13.32 5.30 -7.07
C GLY A 30 -12.80 5.12 -8.49
N VAL A 31 -11.48 4.88 -8.69
CA VAL A 31 -10.90 4.59 -10.02
C VAL A 31 -11.33 3.21 -10.50
N GLU A 32 -11.84 3.11 -11.73
CA GLU A 32 -12.36 1.86 -12.29
C GLU A 32 -11.26 1.04 -12.97
N ARG A 33 -10.58 0.18 -12.22
CA ARG A 33 -9.63 -0.80 -12.77
C ARG A 33 -9.43 -2.02 -11.88
N ALA A 34 -8.86 -3.09 -12.44
CA ALA A 34 -8.44 -4.25 -11.66
C ALA A 34 -7.01 -4.06 -11.12
N THR A 35 -6.79 -4.56 -9.90
CA THR A 35 -5.47 -4.64 -9.26
C THR A 35 -5.45 -5.76 -8.23
N TYR A 36 -4.28 -6.37 -8.03
CA TYR A 36 -4.09 -7.47 -7.08
C TYR A 36 -2.93 -7.20 -6.11
N ASP A 37 -2.18 -6.14 -6.35
CA ASP A 37 -1.01 -5.77 -5.57
C ASP A 37 -1.44 -4.72 -4.54
N LEU A 38 -1.41 -5.07 -3.26
CA LEU A 38 -1.68 -4.16 -2.16
C LEU A 38 -0.39 -3.46 -1.75
N ASP A 39 -0.27 -2.20 -2.13
CA ASP A 39 0.81 -1.33 -1.67
C ASP A 39 0.42 -0.69 -0.32
N VAL A 40 1.26 -0.84 0.70
CA VAL A 40 1.05 -0.19 2.00
C VAL A 40 2.30 0.54 2.47
N LEU A 41 2.11 1.76 2.96
CA LEU A 41 3.09 2.41 3.81
C LEU A 41 2.78 2.04 5.26
N VAL A 42 3.77 1.55 6.00
CA VAL A 42 3.59 1.10 7.38
C VAL A 42 4.54 1.85 8.33
N VAL A 43 4.15 1.93 9.59
CA VAL A 43 5.08 2.39 10.63
C VAL A 43 6.18 1.34 10.79
N MET A 44 7.44 1.76 10.60
CA MET A 44 8.62 0.89 10.58
C MET A 44 9.17 0.55 11.99
N GLU A 45 8.35 0.70 13.02
CA GLU A 45 8.67 0.27 14.37
C GLU A 45 8.61 -1.26 14.49
N PRO A 46 9.50 -1.91 15.27
CA PRO A 46 9.57 -3.38 15.35
C PRO A 46 8.25 -4.04 15.71
N ASP A 47 7.52 -3.50 16.67
CA ASP A 47 6.22 -4.08 17.10
C ASP A 47 5.17 -4.04 16.00
N ASN A 48 5.12 -2.95 15.24
CA ASN A 48 4.20 -2.85 14.11
C ASN A 48 4.59 -3.78 12.96
N LEU A 49 5.88 -3.78 12.61
CA LEU A 49 6.40 -4.69 11.58
C LEU A 49 6.15 -6.15 11.95
N GLN A 50 6.31 -6.55 13.23
CA GLN A 50 6.02 -7.90 13.68
C GLN A 50 4.53 -8.27 13.46
N LYS A 51 3.60 -7.34 13.71
CA LYS A 51 2.17 -7.54 13.42
C LYS A 51 1.94 -7.76 11.92
N VAL A 52 2.57 -6.94 11.07
CA VAL A 52 2.47 -7.07 9.60
C VAL A 52 3.03 -8.42 9.13
N LEU A 53 4.18 -8.85 9.65
CA LEU A 53 4.77 -10.16 9.32
C LEU A 53 3.87 -11.32 9.76
N CYS A 54 3.30 -11.27 10.96
CA CYS A 54 2.35 -12.27 11.45
C CYS A 54 1.08 -12.31 10.57
N THR A 55 0.59 -11.15 10.14
CA THR A 55 -0.56 -11.06 9.23
C THR A 55 -0.26 -11.73 7.90
N ALA A 56 0.88 -11.40 7.28
CA ALA A 56 1.29 -12.01 6.02
C ALA A 56 1.43 -13.53 6.12
N ALA A 57 2.09 -14.01 7.19
CA ALA A 57 2.26 -15.44 7.43
C ALA A 57 0.91 -16.16 7.65
N GLY A 58 -0.03 -15.56 8.39
CA GLY A 58 -1.37 -16.10 8.63
C GLY A 58 -2.22 -16.24 7.35
N LEU A 59 -1.90 -15.45 6.32
CA LEU A 59 -2.53 -15.53 4.99
C LEU A 59 -1.69 -16.33 3.97
N GLU A 60 -0.70 -17.07 4.44
CA GLU A 60 0.20 -17.87 3.60
C GLU A 60 0.95 -17.06 2.53
N LEU A 61 1.17 -15.77 2.81
CA LEU A 61 2.01 -14.92 1.98
C LEU A 61 3.47 -15.11 2.36
N VAL A 62 4.31 -15.32 1.36
CA VAL A 62 5.75 -15.56 1.55
C VAL A 62 6.58 -14.48 0.87
N PRO A 63 7.79 -14.18 1.38
CA PRO A 63 8.70 -13.26 0.70
C PRO A 63 8.97 -13.69 -0.74
N ARG A 64 8.89 -12.75 -1.65
CA ARG A 64 9.19 -12.98 -3.08
C ARG A 64 10.69 -13.01 -3.39
N ILE A 65 11.48 -12.51 -2.46
CA ILE A 65 12.95 -12.47 -2.53
C ILE A 65 13.55 -13.45 -1.51
N PRO A 66 14.79 -13.91 -1.70
CA PRO A 66 15.42 -14.91 -0.83
C PRO A 66 15.84 -14.38 0.55
N GLN A 67 15.50 -13.15 0.91
CA GLN A 67 15.73 -12.61 2.24
C GLN A 67 14.58 -12.99 3.19
N PRO A 68 14.89 -13.55 4.38
CA PRO A 68 13.88 -13.84 5.39
C PRO A 68 13.09 -12.58 5.79
N ALA A 69 11.79 -12.75 6.02
CA ALA A 69 10.89 -11.64 6.38
C ALA A 69 11.32 -10.89 7.64
N GLU A 70 11.92 -11.61 8.59
CA GLU A 70 12.43 -11.05 9.86
C GLU A 70 13.52 -10.00 9.66
N GLN A 71 14.20 -10.02 8.51
CA GLN A 71 15.19 -9.00 8.17
C GLN A 71 14.57 -7.61 7.97
N LEU A 72 13.26 -7.53 7.72
CA LEU A 72 12.53 -6.25 7.74
C LEU A 72 12.57 -5.55 9.11
N LEU A 73 12.75 -6.29 10.19
CA LEU A 73 12.85 -5.72 11.54
C LEU A 73 14.15 -4.95 11.78
N ASP A 74 15.18 -5.23 10.97
CA ASP A 74 16.50 -4.59 11.08
C ASP A 74 16.53 -3.28 10.26
N PRO A 75 16.62 -2.10 10.91
CA PRO A 75 16.63 -0.82 10.21
C PRO A 75 17.91 -0.60 9.37
N GLU A 76 19.05 -1.17 9.79
CA GLU A 76 20.32 -1.05 9.05
C GLU A 76 20.25 -1.84 7.74
N LEU A 77 19.65 -3.05 7.76
CA LEU A 77 19.44 -3.84 6.57
C LEU A 77 18.45 -3.16 5.62
N ARG A 78 17.36 -2.58 6.12
CA ARG A 78 16.43 -1.83 5.27
C ARG A 78 17.13 -0.66 4.57
N GLN A 79 17.94 0.10 5.32
CA GLN A 79 18.69 1.22 4.77
C GLN A 79 19.68 0.74 3.70
N LYS A 80 20.40 -0.34 3.97
CA LYS A 80 21.34 -0.95 3.03
C LYS A 80 20.64 -1.43 1.75
N TRP A 81 19.45 -2.02 1.85
CA TRP A 81 18.69 -2.42 0.66
C TRP A 81 18.29 -1.22 -0.20
N LYS A 82 17.92 -0.10 0.42
CA LYS A 82 17.61 1.14 -0.30
C LYS A 82 18.85 1.68 -1.03
N GLU A 83 19.97 1.75 -0.36
CA GLU A 83 21.21 2.32 -0.90
C GLU A 83 21.88 1.42 -1.95
N ASP A 84 22.07 0.14 -1.64
CA ASP A 84 22.85 -0.79 -2.49
C ASP A 84 22.03 -1.35 -3.66
N LYS A 85 20.71 -1.53 -3.47
CA LYS A 85 19.82 -2.23 -4.42
C LYS A 85 18.71 -1.36 -4.97
N ASN A 86 18.63 -0.11 -4.56
CA ASN A 86 17.50 0.79 -4.86
C ASN A 86 16.15 0.09 -4.58
N ALA A 87 16.07 -0.66 -3.48
CA ALA A 87 14.88 -1.39 -3.09
C ALA A 87 13.81 -0.44 -2.56
N LEU A 88 12.75 -0.26 -3.33
CA LEU A 88 11.63 0.63 -2.98
C LEU A 88 10.52 -0.11 -2.24
N VAL A 89 10.43 -1.42 -2.40
CA VAL A 89 9.38 -2.27 -1.82
C VAL A 89 9.94 -3.60 -1.33
N TYR A 90 9.27 -4.19 -0.33
CA TYR A 90 9.45 -5.58 0.07
C TYR A 90 8.15 -6.34 -0.18
N THR A 91 8.18 -7.30 -1.08
CA THR A 91 7.00 -8.00 -1.58
C THR A 91 6.81 -9.35 -0.91
N PHE A 92 5.59 -9.57 -0.40
CA PHE A 92 5.05 -10.90 -0.08
C PHE A 92 4.06 -11.32 -1.17
N ALA A 93 4.08 -12.60 -1.54
CA ALA A 93 3.20 -13.13 -2.58
C ALA A 93 2.55 -14.44 -2.15
N SER A 94 1.35 -14.69 -2.63
CA SER A 94 0.69 -15.98 -2.51
C SER A 94 1.19 -16.95 -3.59
N HIS A 95 1.31 -18.23 -3.24
CA HIS A 95 1.57 -19.28 -4.22
C HIS A 95 0.32 -19.69 -5.01
N ASN A 96 -0.87 -19.43 -4.45
CA ASN A 96 -2.14 -19.98 -4.92
C ASN A 96 -3.09 -18.92 -5.50
N SER A 97 -2.69 -17.65 -5.51
CA SER A 97 -3.49 -16.55 -6.03
C SER A 97 -2.59 -15.42 -6.55
N PRO A 98 -3.13 -14.46 -7.31
CA PRO A 98 -2.38 -13.28 -7.75
C PRO A 98 -2.14 -12.26 -6.63
N LEU A 99 -2.60 -12.52 -5.40
CA LEU A 99 -2.49 -11.61 -4.27
C LEU A 99 -1.03 -11.34 -3.89
N GLN A 100 -0.68 -10.06 -3.80
CA GLN A 100 0.61 -9.59 -3.30
C GLN A 100 0.41 -8.51 -2.25
N LEU A 101 1.35 -8.44 -1.30
CA LEU A 101 1.47 -7.36 -0.33
C LEU A 101 2.84 -6.71 -0.53
N ASP A 102 2.83 -5.45 -0.91
CA ASP A 102 4.02 -4.64 -1.10
C ASP A 102 4.17 -3.66 0.06
N ILE A 103 5.19 -3.88 0.89
CA ILE A 103 5.57 -2.95 1.95
C ILE A 103 6.52 -1.91 1.34
N LEU A 104 6.07 -0.65 1.32
CA LEU A 104 6.85 0.46 0.77
C LEU A 104 8.00 0.79 1.72
N LEU A 105 9.24 0.60 1.25
CA LEU A 105 10.47 0.90 2.01
C LEU A 105 10.92 2.34 1.80
N ASP A 106 10.57 2.91 0.67
CA ASP A 106 10.81 4.31 0.34
C ASP A 106 9.56 4.91 -0.30
N TYR A 107 9.12 6.04 0.23
CA TYR A 107 7.93 6.73 -0.26
C TYR A 107 8.11 8.24 -0.10
N PRO A 108 7.69 9.07 -1.08
CA PRO A 108 7.97 10.51 -1.05
C PRO A 108 7.25 11.28 0.05
N ILE A 109 6.21 10.69 0.65
CA ILE A 109 5.41 11.29 1.73
C ILE A 109 5.66 10.49 3.00
N SER A 110 5.88 11.16 4.13
CA SER A 110 6.04 10.49 5.43
C SER A 110 4.76 9.76 5.85
N PHE A 111 4.89 8.73 6.70
CA PHE A 111 3.73 8.01 7.23
C PHE A 111 2.74 8.96 7.94
N ASP A 112 3.26 9.85 8.78
CA ASP A 112 2.43 10.76 9.58
C ASP A 112 1.67 11.77 8.71
N ASP A 113 2.33 12.34 7.70
CA ASP A 113 1.68 13.27 6.76
C ASP A 113 0.62 12.55 5.92
N LEU A 114 0.92 11.34 5.44
CA LEU A 114 -0.01 10.55 4.65
C LEU A 114 -1.22 10.14 5.48
N MET A 115 -1.00 9.67 6.70
CA MET A 115 -2.07 9.26 7.62
C MET A 115 -2.96 10.43 8.04
N GLN A 116 -2.39 11.62 8.21
CA GLN A 116 -3.16 12.82 8.56
C GLN A 116 -4.18 13.21 7.47
N ARG A 117 -3.85 12.94 6.20
CA ARG A 117 -4.70 13.25 5.03
C ARG A 117 -5.45 12.04 4.48
N ALA A 118 -5.23 10.85 5.05
CA ALA A 118 -5.87 9.63 4.59
C ALA A 118 -7.38 9.66 4.81
N ASP A 119 -8.12 9.11 3.85
CA ASP A 119 -9.54 8.85 4.00
C ASP A 119 -9.75 7.51 4.71
N LEU A 120 -10.70 7.45 5.65
CA LEU A 120 -11.11 6.22 6.30
C LEU A 120 -12.26 5.60 5.51
N ILE A 121 -11.96 4.53 4.78
CA ILE A 121 -12.95 3.84 3.95
C ILE A 121 -13.45 2.60 4.70
N ASP A 122 -14.78 2.51 4.87
CA ASP A 122 -15.42 1.37 5.52
C ASP A 122 -15.46 0.16 4.57
N ILE A 123 -14.80 -0.91 4.99
CA ILE A 123 -14.85 -2.22 4.32
C ILE A 123 -15.39 -3.25 5.32
N ASP A 124 -16.65 -3.57 5.21
CA ASP A 124 -17.34 -4.52 6.11
C ASP A 124 -17.17 -4.20 7.61
N GLY A 125 -17.25 -2.93 7.98
CA GLY A 125 -17.07 -2.46 9.36
C GLY A 125 -15.63 -2.23 9.79
N CYS A 126 -14.65 -2.43 8.89
CA CYS A 126 -13.25 -2.08 9.11
C CYS A 126 -12.95 -0.73 8.46
N LEU A 127 -12.58 0.28 9.26
CA LEU A 127 -12.19 1.60 8.76
C LEU A 127 -10.72 1.56 8.29
N ILE A 128 -10.53 1.40 7.00
CA ILE A 128 -9.22 1.26 6.38
C ILE A 128 -8.68 2.64 5.98
N PRO A 129 -7.50 3.05 6.46
CA PRO A 129 -6.88 4.29 6.04
C PRO A 129 -6.31 4.16 4.61
N VAL A 130 -6.78 5.02 3.73
CA VAL A 130 -6.44 5.03 2.30
C VAL A 130 -5.88 6.39 1.92
N SER A 131 -4.78 6.42 1.19
CA SER A 131 -4.19 7.65 0.68
C SER A 131 -5.23 8.50 -0.05
N SER A 132 -5.27 9.81 0.24
CA SER A 132 -6.20 10.75 -0.39
C SER A 132 -6.01 10.81 -1.90
N LYS A 133 -7.06 11.24 -2.62
CA LYS A 133 -7.00 11.42 -4.08
C LYS A 133 -5.90 12.39 -4.50
N GLU A 134 -5.70 13.46 -3.72
CA GLU A 134 -4.67 14.48 -3.97
C GLU A 134 -3.26 13.92 -3.82
N ASP A 135 -3.01 13.15 -2.76
CA ASP A 135 -1.70 12.51 -2.55
C ASP A 135 -1.43 11.46 -3.63
N LEU A 136 -2.42 10.62 -3.97
CA LEU A 136 -2.32 9.64 -5.06
C LEU A 136 -2.01 10.32 -6.39
N LEU A 137 -2.72 11.40 -6.73
CA LEU A 137 -2.51 12.15 -7.95
C LEU A 137 -1.09 12.75 -8.01
N THR A 138 -0.63 13.33 -6.91
CA THR A 138 0.72 13.89 -6.78
C THR A 138 1.79 12.84 -7.04
N ILE A 139 1.67 11.68 -6.39
CA ILE A 139 2.62 10.57 -6.54
C ILE A 139 2.59 10.00 -7.97
N LYS A 140 1.41 9.81 -8.55
CA LYS A 140 1.27 9.28 -9.91
C LYS A 140 1.87 10.19 -10.95
N LYS A 141 1.69 11.51 -10.84
CA LYS A 141 2.27 12.52 -11.74
C LYS A 141 3.80 12.59 -11.64
N ALA A 142 4.38 12.21 -10.52
CA ALA A 142 5.83 12.20 -10.33
C ALA A 142 6.53 10.97 -10.96
N ILE A 143 5.79 9.97 -11.46
CA ILE A 143 6.36 8.78 -12.11
C ILE A 143 6.81 9.13 -13.53
N GLU A 144 8.10 8.99 -13.80
CA GLU A 144 8.72 9.27 -15.09
C GLU A 144 9.50 8.05 -15.62
N PRO A 145 9.19 7.50 -16.80
CA PRO A 145 8.01 7.76 -17.61
C PRO A 145 6.74 7.11 -17.00
N PRO A 146 5.55 7.70 -17.18
CA PRO A 146 4.31 7.12 -16.65
C PRO A 146 3.94 5.85 -17.41
N ARG A 147 3.58 4.78 -16.66
CA ARG A 147 3.02 3.55 -17.22
C ARG A 147 1.58 3.78 -17.69
N THR A 148 1.06 2.92 -18.56
CA THR A 148 -0.34 3.02 -19.04
C THR A 148 -1.35 3.10 -17.88
N LYS A 149 -1.16 2.25 -16.84
CA LYS A 149 -2.02 2.26 -15.65
C LYS A 149 -1.93 3.58 -14.85
N ASP A 150 -0.76 4.22 -14.83
CA ASP A 150 -0.60 5.49 -14.12
C ASP A 150 -1.32 6.64 -14.84
N ARG A 151 -1.39 6.61 -16.18
CA ARG A 151 -2.16 7.58 -16.96
C ARG A 151 -3.66 7.45 -16.72
N ILE A 152 -4.18 6.23 -16.67
CA ILE A 152 -5.59 5.96 -16.35
C ILE A 152 -5.90 6.47 -14.94
N ASP A 153 -5.07 6.10 -13.95
CA ASP A 153 -5.23 6.55 -12.58
C ASP A 153 -5.24 8.09 -12.47
N ILE A 154 -4.35 8.79 -13.20
CA ILE A 154 -4.28 10.25 -13.22
C ILE A 154 -5.56 10.85 -13.79
N GLU A 155 -5.99 10.40 -14.98
CA GLU A 155 -7.18 10.92 -15.65
C GLU A 155 -8.44 10.76 -14.80
N GLU A 156 -8.64 9.59 -14.20
CA GLU A 156 -9.82 9.31 -13.37
C GLU A 156 -9.76 10.05 -12.02
N LEU A 157 -8.60 10.13 -11.36
CA LEU A 157 -8.45 10.90 -10.12
C LEU A 157 -8.71 12.40 -10.34
N GLU A 158 -8.25 12.96 -11.46
CA GLU A 158 -8.54 14.36 -11.83
C GLU A 158 -10.04 14.58 -12.05
N ALA A 159 -10.73 13.65 -12.70
CA ALA A 159 -12.17 13.72 -12.91
C ALA A 159 -12.95 13.66 -11.58
N LEU A 160 -12.60 12.71 -10.70
CA LEU A 160 -13.22 12.58 -9.37
C LEU A 160 -13.05 13.84 -8.50
N LEU A 161 -11.84 14.42 -8.49
CA LEU A 161 -11.57 15.66 -7.75
C LEU A 161 -12.34 16.85 -8.33
N ALA A 162 -12.49 16.93 -9.66
CA ALA A 162 -13.27 17.98 -10.30
C ALA A 162 -14.77 17.89 -9.97
N GLU A 163 -15.32 16.69 -9.88
CA GLU A 163 -16.71 16.45 -9.48
C GLU A 163 -16.98 16.86 -8.04
N GLU A 164 -16.06 16.52 -7.11
CA GLU A 164 -16.17 16.92 -5.69
C GLU A 164 -16.17 18.42 -5.51
N GLN A 165 -15.35 19.16 -6.28
CA GLN A 165 -15.34 20.62 -6.24
C GLN A 165 -16.61 21.29 -6.76
N GLN A 166 -17.38 20.62 -7.62
CA GLN A 166 -18.63 21.14 -8.16
C GLN A 166 -19.83 20.88 -7.25
N THR A 167 -19.73 19.90 -6.34
CA THR A 167 -20.81 19.47 -5.45
C THR A 167 -20.68 20.02 -4.02
N GLY A 168 -19.56 20.60 -3.67
CA GLY A 168 -19.30 21.25 -2.37
C GLY A 168 -19.46 22.74 -2.44
#